data_2003b087238b165e91f4ec2de73aad20
#
_entry.id   2003b087238b165e91f4ec2de73aad20
#
_cell.length_a   1.000
_cell.length_b   1.000
_cell.length_c   1.000
_cell.angle_alpha   90.00
_cell.angle_beta   90.00
_cell.angle_gamma   90.00
#
_symmetry.space_group_name_H-M   'P 1'
#
loop_
_entity.id
_entity.type
_entity.pdbx_description
1 polymer ?
#
loop_
_entity_poly.entity_id
_entity_poly.type
_entity_poly.pdbx_seq_one_letter_code
_entity_poly.pdbx_strand_id
1 'polypeptide(L)'
;MYINSGYLNNSRTDFKDNSTPLVVGSCGTYRLKTRPKLPTYWQKGRRDYQILYVANGKTHFWFDGKEEIVSAGHMVLYKPEEIQKYVYYLEDNPEVFWIHFTGSDVKNILAYHGISLDEHVFYCGVLPDYKALFRKIIQELQLCRYGYEDYIASLFNDILLLVDRQQHEQKKATGDVQEQIERAAAYFNENYNTKISIDDYAESLHISTNWFIHNFKQYAGMSPAQYILSLRMVNAQSLLERTTYNIKEISEIVGYENPLYFSRVFKKEIGKSPAQYRKERIVE
;
A
#
# COMPACT_ATOMS: atom_id res chain seq x y z
N MET A 1 -16.73 26.79 5.19
CA MET A 1 -15.36 26.28 5.11
C MET A 1 -14.60 26.67 6.35
N TYR A 2 -13.84 25.78 6.95
CA TYR A 2 -12.91 26.09 8.04
C TYR A 2 -11.48 26.12 7.46
N ILE A 3 -10.75 27.18 7.77
CA ILE A 3 -9.34 27.35 7.41
C ILE A 3 -8.62 27.84 8.66
N ASN A 4 -7.49 27.22 8.98
CA ASN A 4 -6.56 27.72 9.99
C ASN A 4 -5.15 27.61 9.42
N SER A 5 -4.40 28.69 9.39
CA SER A 5 -3.07 28.73 8.76
C SER A 5 -2.16 29.76 9.40
N GLY A 6 -0.87 29.51 9.32
CA GLY A 6 0.20 30.41 9.70
C GLY A 6 1.25 30.54 8.57
N TYR A 7 1.94 31.66 8.52
CA TYR A 7 2.90 32.02 7.49
C TYR A 7 4.16 32.60 8.13
N LEU A 8 5.32 32.23 7.60
CA LEU A 8 6.62 32.73 8.05
C LEU A 8 6.63 34.27 7.97
N ASN A 9 6.98 34.94 9.04
CA ASN A 9 6.99 36.39 9.17
C ASN A 9 5.67 37.06 8.73
N ASN A 10 4.53 36.35 8.90
CA ASN A 10 3.21 36.78 8.46
C ASN A 10 3.13 37.09 6.96
N SER A 11 4.05 36.60 6.14
CA SER A 11 4.11 36.78 4.70
C SER A 11 3.48 35.61 3.95
N ARG A 12 2.61 35.87 2.99
CA ARG A 12 1.97 34.87 2.13
C ARG A 12 2.72 34.66 0.80
N THR A 13 3.97 35.08 0.72
CA THR A 13 4.75 34.97 -0.51
C THR A 13 5.15 33.53 -0.80
N ASP A 14 5.03 33.14 -2.04
CA ASP A 14 5.66 31.96 -2.62
C ASP A 14 7.16 32.27 -2.78
N PHE A 15 8.05 31.58 -2.06
CA PHE A 15 9.46 31.93 -1.99
C PHE A 15 10.38 30.72 -2.04
N LYS A 16 11.63 30.98 -2.42
CA LYS A 16 12.71 30.01 -2.31
C LYS A 16 13.77 30.61 -1.39
N ASP A 17 14.09 29.89 -0.34
CA ASP A 17 15.12 30.24 0.62
C ASP A 17 16.08 29.05 0.79
N ASN A 18 17.36 29.28 0.60
CA ASN A 18 18.41 28.28 0.74
C ASN A 18 19.42 28.68 1.84
N SER A 19 19.04 29.59 2.72
CA SER A 19 19.92 30.09 3.80
C SER A 19 20.19 29.02 4.85
N THR A 20 19.23 28.12 5.07
CA THR A 20 19.33 26.98 5.99
C THR A 20 18.94 25.68 5.29
N PRO A 21 19.29 24.52 5.85
CA PRO A 21 18.95 23.21 5.28
C PRO A 21 17.45 23.01 5.04
N LEU A 22 16.61 23.50 5.97
CA LEU A 22 15.15 23.37 5.95
C LEU A 22 14.50 24.63 6.49
N VAL A 23 13.61 25.23 5.70
CA VAL A 23 12.80 26.40 6.07
C VAL A 23 11.33 26.08 5.87
N VAL A 24 10.51 26.20 6.90
CA VAL A 24 9.05 26.05 6.81
C VAL A 24 8.43 27.43 6.52
N GLY A 25 7.85 27.59 5.32
CA GLY A 25 7.28 28.85 4.86
C GLY A 25 5.85 29.09 5.32
N SER A 26 5.06 28.05 5.37
CA SER A 26 3.66 28.15 5.81
C SER A 26 3.07 26.76 6.11
N CYS A 27 2.03 26.77 6.95
CA CYS A 27 1.33 25.55 7.30
C CYS A 27 -0.15 25.86 7.55
N GLY A 28 -1.04 24.93 7.23
CA GLY A 28 -2.46 25.15 7.50
C GLY A 28 -3.30 23.88 7.36
N THR A 29 -4.60 24.06 7.56
CA THR A 29 -5.61 23.01 7.41
C THR A 29 -6.85 23.54 6.72
N TYR A 30 -7.48 22.65 5.95
CA TYR A 30 -8.78 22.86 5.33
C TYR A 30 -9.78 21.81 5.79
N ARG A 31 -11.01 22.26 6.08
CA ARG A 31 -12.18 21.41 6.28
C ARG A 31 -13.40 22.08 5.63
N LEU A 32 -14.03 21.37 4.70
CA LEU A 32 -15.28 21.85 4.10
C LEU A 32 -16.43 21.70 5.10
N LYS A 33 -17.30 22.69 5.19
CA LYS A 33 -18.52 22.67 6.04
C LYS A 33 -19.78 22.92 5.22
N THR A 34 -19.74 23.89 4.32
CA THR A 34 -20.92 24.35 3.56
C THR A 34 -20.66 24.50 2.07
N ARG A 35 -19.40 24.73 1.66
CA ARG A 35 -19.05 24.81 0.23
C ARG A 35 -18.98 23.40 -0.36
N PRO A 36 -19.62 23.12 -1.51
CA PRO A 36 -19.65 21.79 -2.09
C PRO A 36 -18.28 21.32 -2.57
N LYS A 37 -17.40 22.25 -2.99
CA LYS A 37 -16.04 21.94 -3.43
C LYS A 37 -15.07 23.09 -3.19
N LEU A 38 -13.78 22.73 -3.12
CA LEU A 38 -12.66 23.68 -3.09
C LEU A 38 -11.61 23.24 -4.13
N PRO A 39 -11.62 23.84 -5.34
CA PRO A 39 -10.62 23.54 -6.35
C PRO A 39 -9.35 24.36 -6.13
N THR A 40 -8.21 23.77 -6.45
CA THR A 40 -6.90 24.42 -6.55
C THR A 40 -6.27 24.10 -7.90
N TYR A 41 -5.77 25.11 -8.59
CA TYR A 41 -5.04 24.96 -9.84
C TYR A 41 -3.93 26.01 -9.94
N TRP A 42 -2.68 25.53 -9.94
CA TRP A 42 -1.47 26.32 -10.12
C TRP A 42 -0.72 25.81 -11.34
N GLN A 43 -0.93 26.46 -12.48
CA GLN A 43 -0.38 26.03 -13.77
C GLN A 43 1.15 26.11 -13.83
N LYS A 44 1.77 27.06 -13.13
CA LYS A 44 3.23 27.23 -13.08
C LYS A 44 3.86 26.57 -11.84
N GLY A 45 3.05 25.91 -11.02
CA GLY A 45 3.50 25.42 -9.73
C GLY A 45 3.89 26.54 -8.76
N ARG A 46 4.54 26.16 -7.68
CA ARG A 46 5.10 27.06 -6.66
C ARG A 46 6.63 27.00 -6.69
N ARG A 47 7.29 27.93 -6.03
CA ARG A 47 8.76 27.96 -5.91
C ARG A 47 9.28 27.11 -4.75
N ASP A 48 8.39 26.70 -3.85
CA ASP A 48 8.64 25.88 -2.68
C ASP A 48 8.08 24.44 -2.86
N TYR A 49 8.49 23.54 -1.99
CA TYR A 49 7.87 22.21 -1.86
C TYR A 49 6.57 22.30 -1.07
N GLN A 50 5.64 21.38 -1.36
CA GLN A 50 4.42 21.23 -0.58
C GLN A 50 4.18 19.78 -0.22
N ILE A 51 3.85 19.51 1.04
CA ILE A 51 3.25 18.26 1.49
C ILE A 51 1.82 18.55 1.92
N LEU A 52 0.87 17.70 1.44
CA LEU A 52 -0.51 17.68 1.89
C LEU A 52 -0.78 16.35 2.58
N TYR A 53 -1.26 16.37 3.81
CA TYR A 53 -1.68 15.20 4.58
C TYR A 53 -3.20 15.08 4.58
N VAL A 54 -3.73 13.98 4.05
CA VAL A 54 -5.16 13.66 4.11
C VAL A 54 -5.44 12.99 5.45
N ALA A 55 -5.95 13.79 6.38
CA ALA A 55 -6.18 13.36 7.76
C ALA A 55 -7.54 12.71 7.98
N ASN A 56 -8.49 12.93 7.07
CA ASN A 56 -9.83 12.31 7.06
C ASN A 56 -10.44 12.40 5.66
N GLY A 57 -11.32 11.43 5.34
CA GLY A 57 -12.01 11.38 4.08
C GLY A 57 -11.11 11.05 2.91
N LYS A 58 -11.39 11.65 1.76
CA LYS A 58 -10.60 11.51 0.53
C LYS A 58 -10.55 12.81 -0.25
N THR A 59 -9.60 12.90 -1.18
CA THR A 59 -9.28 14.09 -1.96
C THR A 59 -8.89 13.67 -3.37
N HIS A 60 -9.10 14.55 -4.35
CA HIS A 60 -8.90 14.29 -5.75
C HIS A 60 -7.72 15.12 -6.27
N PHE A 61 -6.70 14.46 -6.79
CA PHE A 61 -5.50 15.05 -7.35
C PHE A 61 -5.39 14.69 -8.84
N TRP A 62 -4.68 15.50 -9.61
CA TRP A 62 -4.37 15.20 -11.01
C TRP A 62 -2.87 15.29 -11.23
N PHE A 63 -2.26 14.17 -11.63
CA PHE A 63 -0.86 14.06 -12.03
C PHE A 63 -0.82 13.62 -13.51
N ASP A 64 -0.09 14.33 -14.34
CA ASP A 64 0.01 14.06 -15.79
C ASP A 64 -1.35 13.90 -16.48
N GLY A 65 -2.34 14.69 -16.04
CA GLY A 65 -3.70 14.68 -16.58
C GLY A 65 -4.59 13.53 -16.09
N LYS A 66 -4.07 12.61 -15.29
CA LYS A 66 -4.84 11.49 -14.70
C LYS A 66 -5.29 11.85 -13.29
N GLU A 67 -6.54 11.51 -12.98
CA GLU A 67 -7.09 11.66 -11.65
C GLU A 67 -6.63 10.53 -10.74
N GLU A 68 -6.20 10.91 -9.53
CA GLU A 68 -5.88 9.99 -8.45
C GLU A 68 -6.66 10.40 -7.19
N ILE A 69 -7.41 9.44 -6.62
CA ILE A 69 -8.19 9.65 -5.40
C ILE A 69 -7.34 9.20 -4.20
N VAL A 70 -7.00 10.15 -3.36
CA VAL A 70 -6.13 9.94 -2.19
C VAL A 70 -6.97 9.92 -0.92
N SER A 71 -6.91 8.81 -0.20
CA SER A 71 -7.65 8.58 1.04
C SER A 71 -6.87 9.00 2.28
N ALA A 72 -7.55 9.08 3.42
CA ALA A 72 -6.92 9.32 4.72
C ALA A 72 -5.74 8.38 4.98
N GLY A 73 -4.70 8.90 5.65
CA GLY A 73 -3.45 8.19 5.93
C GLY A 73 -2.40 8.28 4.82
N HIS A 74 -2.63 9.11 3.80
CA HIS A 74 -1.64 9.38 2.76
C HIS A 74 -1.20 10.83 2.78
N MET A 75 0.02 11.06 2.31
CA MET A 75 0.55 12.37 1.99
C MET A 75 0.79 12.51 0.49
N VAL A 76 0.68 13.75 0.01
CA VAL A 76 0.95 14.14 -1.38
C VAL A 76 2.08 15.15 -1.38
N LEU A 77 3.13 14.89 -2.16
CA LEU A 77 4.28 15.77 -2.33
C LEU A 77 4.23 16.47 -3.70
N TYR A 78 4.32 17.78 -3.70
CA TYR A 78 4.61 18.59 -4.88
C TYR A 78 6.01 19.20 -4.78
N LYS A 79 6.74 19.10 -5.87
CA LYS A 79 8.06 19.75 -6.05
C LYS A 79 7.90 21.20 -6.51
N PRO A 80 8.93 22.03 -6.37
CA PRO A 80 8.95 23.34 -6.98
C PRO A 80 8.68 23.31 -8.49
N GLU A 81 7.92 24.28 -8.98
CA GLU A 81 7.58 24.51 -10.39
C GLU A 81 6.68 23.41 -11.01
N GLU A 82 6.15 22.50 -10.19
CA GLU A 82 5.26 21.43 -10.62
C GLU A 82 3.81 21.91 -10.65
N ILE A 83 3.07 21.52 -11.71
CA ILE A 83 1.64 21.85 -11.86
C ILE A 83 0.86 21.24 -10.70
N GLN A 84 0.14 22.06 -9.97
CA GLN A 84 -0.71 21.61 -8.88
C GLN A 84 -2.18 21.69 -9.28
N LYS A 85 -2.84 20.54 -9.34
CA LYS A 85 -4.29 20.46 -9.60
C LYS A 85 -4.92 19.48 -8.67
N TYR A 86 -5.81 19.97 -7.78
CA TYR A 86 -6.56 19.12 -6.87
C TYR A 86 -7.90 19.75 -6.48
N VAL A 87 -8.84 18.92 -6.06
CA VAL A 87 -10.17 19.34 -5.63
C VAL A 87 -10.57 18.57 -4.37
N TYR A 88 -11.13 19.31 -3.41
CA TYR A 88 -11.80 18.75 -2.24
C TYR A 88 -13.30 18.84 -2.45
N TYR A 89 -14.04 17.73 -2.31
CA TYR A 89 -15.49 17.69 -2.36
C TYR A 89 -16.07 17.51 -0.96
N LEU A 90 -17.16 18.22 -0.64
CA LEU A 90 -17.80 18.14 0.68
C LEU A 90 -18.29 16.73 1.02
N GLU A 91 -18.81 16.01 0.03
CA GLU A 91 -19.32 14.64 0.15
C GLU A 91 -18.24 13.63 0.56
N ASP A 92 -16.99 13.92 0.25
CA ASP A 92 -15.84 13.10 0.64
C ASP A 92 -15.33 13.38 2.06
N ASN A 93 -15.94 14.34 2.76
CA ASN A 93 -15.61 14.74 4.14
C ASN A 93 -14.09 14.93 4.39
N PRO A 94 -13.40 15.72 3.55
CA PRO A 94 -11.95 15.88 3.65
C PRO A 94 -11.55 16.76 4.83
N GLU A 95 -10.55 16.30 5.58
CA GLU A 95 -9.74 17.11 6.48
C GLU A 95 -8.29 17.01 5.99
N VAL A 96 -7.73 18.10 5.51
CA VAL A 96 -6.39 18.15 4.92
C VAL A 96 -5.54 19.15 5.68
N PHE A 97 -4.33 18.74 6.03
CA PHE A 97 -3.25 19.61 6.49
C PHE A 97 -2.25 19.80 5.35
N TRP A 98 -1.66 20.96 5.27
CA TRP A 98 -0.64 21.26 4.28
C TRP A 98 0.52 22.04 4.91
N ILE A 99 1.69 21.85 4.35
CA ILE A 99 2.92 22.55 4.74
C ILE A 99 3.72 22.89 3.48
N HIS A 100 4.17 24.13 3.40
CA HIS A 100 5.10 24.61 2.38
C HIS A 100 6.48 24.81 2.99
N PHE A 101 7.51 24.34 2.30
CA PHE A 101 8.87 24.36 2.82
C PHE A 101 9.89 24.48 1.69
N THR A 102 11.07 24.98 2.03
CA THR A 102 12.22 25.15 1.14
C THR A 102 13.50 24.94 1.95
N GLY A 103 14.68 25.11 1.34
CA GLY A 103 15.95 24.96 2.02
C GLY A 103 17.04 24.48 1.09
N SER A 104 18.30 24.55 1.54
CA SER A 104 19.45 24.10 0.76
C SER A 104 19.58 22.57 0.70
N ASP A 105 18.96 21.82 1.63
CA ASP A 105 19.15 20.37 1.77
C ASP A 105 17.85 19.54 1.76
N VAL A 106 16.75 20.12 1.31
CA VAL A 106 15.42 19.47 1.30
C VAL A 106 15.43 18.10 0.64
N LYS A 107 16.13 17.95 -0.49
CA LYS A 107 16.18 16.68 -1.22
C LYS A 107 16.78 15.55 -0.40
N ASN A 108 17.90 15.83 0.28
CA ASN A 108 18.58 14.84 1.12
C ASN A 108 17.76 14.54 2.39
N ILE A 109 17.12 15.55 2.98
CA ILE A 109 16.22 15.37 4.14
C ILE A 109 15.06 14.45 3.78
N LEU A 110 14.36 14.68 2.66
CA LEU A 110 13.27 13.82 2.22
C LEU A 110 13.75 12.40 1.92
N ALA A 111 14.88 12.26 1.19
CA ALA A 111 15.47 10.95 0.89
C ALA A 111 15.90 10.20 2.16
N TYR A 112 16.45 10.88 3.15
CA TYR A 112 16.82 10.29 4.44
C TYR A 112 15.62 9.67 5.16
N HIS A 113 14.45 10.28 5.04
CA HIS A 113 13.19 9.77 5.59
C HIS A 113 12.42 8.86 4.62
N GLY A 114 13.06 8.32 3.59
CA GLY A 114 12.46 7.36 2.66
C GLY A 114 11.40 7.95 1.73
N ILE A 115 11.29 9.28 1.63
CA ILE A 115 10.33 9.96 0.75
C ILE A 115 10.97 10.17 -0.62
N SER A 116 10.45 9.45 -1.63
CA SER A 116 10.89 9.59 -3.03
C SER A 116 10.36 10.87 -3.65
N LEU A 117 11.22 11.54 -4.44
CA LEU A 117 10.80 12.68 -5.27
C LEU A 117 10.14 12.25 -6.59
N ASP A 118 10.18 10.96 -6.91
CA ASP A 118 9.58 10.41 -8.13
C ASP A 118 8.14 9.92 -7.91
N GLU A 119 7.70 9.85 -6.66
CA GLU A 119 6.35 9.47 -6.27
C GLU A 119 5.61 10.65 -5.64
N HIS A 120 4.40 10.95 -6.16
CA HIS A 120 3.57 12.02 -5.61
C HIS A 120 2.84 11.61 -4.34
N VAL A 121 2.38 10.37 -4.27
CA VAL A 121 1.49 9.88 -3.20
C VAL A 121 2.19 8.76 -2.43
N PHE A 122 2.25 8.89 -1.12
CA PHE A 122 2.82 7.86 -0.25
C PHE A 122 1.98 7.67 1.03
N TYR A 123 1.92 6.44 1.50
CA TYR A 123 1.21 6.10 2.72
C TYR A 123 2.05 6.47 3.94
N CYS A 124 1.40 7.07 4.94
CA CYS A 124 2.03 7.49 6.19
C CYS A 124 1.24 7.07 7.45
N GLY A 125 0.05 6.45 7.27
CA GLY A 125 -0.82 6.08 8.38
C GLY A 125 -1.73 7.22 8.88
N VAL A 126 -2.71 6.84 9.69
CA VAL A 126 -3.61 7.77 10.37
C VAL A 126 -3.20 7.86 11.83
N LEU A 127 -2.25 8.75 12.15
CA LEU A 127 -1.76 8.95 13.50
C LEU A 127 -2.29 10.27 14.09
N PRO A 128 -2.77 10.28 15.35
CA PRO A 128 -3.18 11.51 16.05
C PRO A 128 -2.05 12.54 16.13
N ASP A 129 -0.79 12.07 16.23
CA ASP A 129 0.41 12.87 16.32
C ASP A 129 0.58 13.82 15.13
N TYR A 130 0.25 13.40 13.91
CA TYR A 130 0.31 14.29 12.74
C TYR A 130 -0.54 15.53 12.93
N LYS A 131 -1.80 15.36 13.37
CA LYS A 131 -2.70 16.50 13.60
C LYS A 131 -2.20 17.42 14.70
N ALA A 132 -1.59 16.85 15.75
CA ALA A 132 -1.00 17.61 16.85
C ALA A 132 0.20 18.44 16.38
N LEU A 133 1.12 17.82 15.64
CA LEU A 133 2.31 18.49 15.10
C LEU A 133 1.95 19.59 14.11
N PHE A 134 1.08 19.32 13.13
CA PHE A 134 0.60 20.35 12.19
C PHE A 134 -0.04 21.53 12.90
N ARG A 135 -0.91 21.29 13.89
CA ARG A 135 -1.54 22.37 14.67
C ARG A 135 -0.50 23.17 15.46
N LYS A 136 0.53 22.51 15.99
CA LYS A 136 1.60 23.17 16.71
C LYS A 136 2.42 24.08 15.77
N ILE A 137 2.78 23.60 14.58
CA ILE A 137 3.45 24.40 13.55
C ILE A 137 2.61 25.63 13.19
N ILE A 138 1.29 25.45 12.94
CA ILE A 138 0.38 26.56 12.62
C ILE A 138 0.41 27.59 13.75
N GLN A 139 0.33 27.15 15.01
CA GLN A 139 0.33 28.03 16.17
C GLN A 139 1.64 28.82 16.29
N GLU A 140 2.78 28.18 16.10
CA GLU A 140 4.09 28.86 16.19
C GLU A 140 4.26 29.88 15.05
N LEU A 141 3.84 29.57 13.82
CA LEU A 141 3.82 30.50 12.70
C LEU A 141 2.91 31.70 12.94
N GLN A 142 1.80 31.53 13.69
CA GLN A 142 0.89 32.64 14.03
C GLN A 142 1.43 33.53 15.13
N LEU A 143 2.16 32.96 16.09
CA LEU A 143 2.63 33.67 17.27
C LEU A 143 4.02 34.27 17.13
N CYS A 144 4.85 33.76 16.19
CA CYS A 144 6.21 34.21 15.90
C CYS A 144 7.06 34.40 17.16
N ARG A 145 7.06 33.41 18.07
CA ARG A 145 7.81 33.46 19.33
C ARG A 145 9.31 33.41 19.05
N TYR A 146 10.12 33.84 20.02
CA TYR A 146 11.58 33.73 19.89
C TYR A 146 11.99 32.28 19.54
N GLY A 147 12.81 32.13 18.48
CA GLY A 147 13.29 30.82 18.00
C GLY A 147 12.22 29.94 17.32
N TYR A 148 11.07 30.49 16.93
CA TYR A 148 10.00 29.72 16.31
C TYR A 148 10.42 29.09 14.98
N GLU A 149 11.31 29.70 14.21
CA GLU A 149 11.77 29.20 12.91
C GLU A 149 12.48 27.85 13.06
N ASP A 150 13.43 27.75 14.01
CA ASP A 150 14.12 26.48 14.31
C ASP A 150 13.15 25.45 14.92
N TYR A 151 12.23 25.92 15.74
CA TYR A 151 11.27 25.03 16.38
C TYR A 151 10.27 24.41 15.37
N ILE A 152 9.74 25.19 14.43
CA ILE A 152 8.85 24.63 13.38
C ILE A 152 9.60 23.70 12.44
N ALA A 153 10.87 23.94 12.15
CA ALA A 153 11.72 23.03 11.37
C ALA A 153 11.90 21.69 12.12
N SER A 154 12.10 21.72 13.43
CA SER A 154 12.18 20.52 14.27
C SER A 154 10.86 19.76 14.30
N LEU A 155 9.73 20.43 14.47
CA LEU A 155 8.40 19.81 14.44
C LEU A 155 8.09 19.18 13.06
N PHE A 156 8.58 19.78 11.99
CA PHE A 156 8.43 19.20 10.65
C PHE A 156 9.32 17.97 10.48
N ASN A 157 10.55 17.97 11.01
CA ASN A 157 11.39 16.78 11.06
C ASN A 157 10.71 15.64 11.84
N ASP A 158 10.00 15.94 12.95
CA ASP A 158 9.22 14.93 13.69
C ASP A 158 8.13 14.31 12.80
N ILE A 159 7.44 15.12 11.98
CA ILE A 159 6.47 14.60 10.99
C ILE A 159 7.16 13.65 10.00
N LEU A 160 8.30 14.03 9.44
CA LEU A 160 9.05 13.21 8.48
C LEU A 160 9.55 11.91 9.12
N LEU A 161 10.00 11.96 10.38
CA LEU A 161 10.41 10.78 11.15
C LEU A 161 9.25 9.80 11.38
N LEU A 162 8.04 10.30 11.67
CA LEU A 162 6.85 9.45 11.79
C LEU A 162 6.50 8.78 10.46
N VAL A 163 6.67 9.47 9.34
CA VAL A 163 6.49 8.88 7.99
C VAL A 163 7.47 7.73 7.78
N ASP A 164 8.75 7.95 8.04
CA ASP A 164 9.81 6.95 7.90
C ASP A 164 9.52 5.70 8.76
N ARG A 165 9.15 5.88 10.02
CA ARG A 165 8.77 4.78 10.92
C ARG A 165 7.61 3.96 10.37
N GLN A 166 6.54 4.62 9.91
CA GLN A 166 5.38 3.94 9.33
C GLN A 166 5.73 3.15 8.07
N GLN A 167 6.57 3.69 7.19
CA GLN A 167 7.02 2.99 6.00
C GLN A 167 7.87 1.75 6.34
N HIS A 168 8.74 1.84 7.36
CA HIS A 168 9.56 0.71 7.82
C HIS A 168 8.71 -0.38 8.49
N GLU A 169 7.74 -0.01 9.34
CA GLU A 169 6.82 -0.95 9.97
C GLU A 169 5.95 -1.68 8.93
N GLN A 170 5.48 -0.95 7.91
CA GLN A 170 4.69 -1.53 6.83
C GLN A 170 5.54 -2.50 5.97
N LYS A 171 6.77 -2.13 5.60
CA LYS A 171 7.69 -3.01 4.88
C LYS A 171 8.00 -4.29 5.67
N LYS A 172 8.22 -4.18 6.98
CA LYS A 172 8.45 -5.32 7.87
C LYS A 172 7.22 -6.24 7.93
N ALA A 173 6.04 -5.68 8.16
CA ALA A 173 4.78 -6.45 8.19
C ALA A 173 4.50 -7.14 6.84
N THR A 174 4.76 -6.47 5.72
CA THR A 174 4.61 -7.05 4.38
C THR A 174 5.65 -8.15 4.14
N GLY A 175 6.89 -7.98 4.58
CA GLY A 175 7.93 -9.00 4.50
C GLY A 175 7.59 -10.24 5.32
N ASP A 176 7.12 -10.07 6.54
CA ASP A 176 6.69 -11.17 7.42
C ASP A 176 5.50 -11.95 6.82
N VAL A 177 4.54 -11.26 6.21
CA VAL A 177 3.39 -11.90 5.52
C VAL A 177 3.87 -12.69 4.31
N GLN A 178 4.72 -12.11 3.48
CA GLN A 178 5.29 -12.78 2.32
C GLN A 178 6.02 -14.05 2.72
N GLU A 179 6.90 -13.99 3.71
CA GLU A 179 7.65 -15.14 4.21
C GLU A 179 6.72 -16.24 4.74
N GLN A 180 5.65 -15.89 5.47
CA GLN A 180 4.66 -16.85 5.93
C GLN A 180 3.94 -17.54 4.76
N ILE A 181 3.58 -16.82 3.71
CA ILE A 181 2.91 -17.38 2.53
C ILE A 181 3.89 -18.26 1.72
N GLU A 182 5.15 -17.87 1.58
CA GLU A 182 6.17 -18.70 0.92
C GLU A 182 6.42 -20.02 1.67
N ARG A 183 6.49 -19.98 3.00
CA ARG A 183 6.57 -21.19 3.84
C ARG A 183 5.34 -22.08 3.68
N ALA A 184 4.14 -21.48 3.62
CA ALA A 184 2.90 -22.22 3.37
C ALA A 184 2.89 -22.89 1.99
N ALA A 185 3.32 -22.19 0.95
CA ALA A 185 3.46 -22.75 -0.40
C ALA A 185 4.47 -23.92 -0.45
N ALA A 186 5.61 -23.77 0.21
CA ALA A 186 6.61 -24.85 0.34
C ALA A 186 6.01 -26.07 1.06
N TYR A 187 5.35 -25.87 2.20
CA TYR A 187 4.66 -26.93 2.92
C TYR A 187 3.60 -27.65 2.06
N PHE A 188 2.81 -26.91 1.29
CA PHE A 188 1.81 -27.51 0.39
C PHE A 188 2.45 -28.27 -0.75
N ASN A 189 3.58 -27.81 -1.29
CA ASN A 189 4.34 -28.53 -2.31
C ASN A 189 4.90 -29.87 -1.80
N GLU A 190 5.33 -29.93 -0.56
CA GLU A 190 5.86 -31.15 0.05
C GLU A 190 4.76 -32.13 0.48
N ASN A 191 3.56 -31.62 0.82
CA ASN A 191 2.51 -32.42 1.47
C ASN A 191 1.21 -32.51 0.65
N TYR A 192 1.16 -32.05 -0.61
CA TYR A 192 -0.09 -31.98 -1.41
C TYR A 192 -0.82 -33.32 -1.50
N ASN A 193 -0.11 -34.44 -1.42
CA ASN A 193 -0.65 -35.79 -1.50
C ASN A 193 -1.23 -36.34 -0.19
N THR A 194 -1.19 -35.55 0.87
CA THR A 194 -1.79 -35.89 2.17
C THR A 194 -3.09 -35.12 2.40
N LYS A 195 -3.78 -35.41 3.50
CA LYS A 195 -4.96 -34.63 3.92
C LYS A 195 -4.48 -33.35 4.61
N ILE A 196 -4.56 -32.21 3.90
CA ILE A 196 -4.22 -30.91 4.45
C ILE A 196 -5.50 -30.20 4.90
N SER A 197 -5.55 -29.75 6.15
CA SER A 197 -6.55 -28.83 6.68
C SER A 197 -5.99 -27.41 6.65
N ILE A 198 -6.65 -26.51 5.93
CA ILE A 198 -6.26 -25.10 5.88
C ILE A 198 -6.50 -24.43 7.23
N ASP A 199 -7.55 -24.85 7.95
CA ASP A 199 -7.86 -24.34 9.28
C ASP A 199 -6.77 -24.70 10.29
N ASP A 200 -6.37 -25.98 10.35
CA ASP A 200 -5.31 -26.45 11.26
C ASP A 200 -3.96 -25.79 10.94
N TYR A 201 -3.69 -25.57 9.64
CA TYR A 201 -2.48 -24.89 9.22
C TYR A 201 -2.47 -23.40 9.68
N ALA A 202 -3.58 -22.69 9.50
CA ALA A 202 -3.71 -21.31 9.96
C ALA A 202 -3.63 -21.21 11.49
N GLU A 203 -4.25 -22.15 12.21
CA GLU A 203 -4.18 -22.24 13.68
C GLU A 203 -2.74 -22.48 14.17
N SER A 204 -1.97 -23.32 13.48
CA SER A 204 -0.55 -23.55 13.81
C SER A 204 0.33 -22.31 13.70
N LEU A 205 -0.08 -21.32 12.90
CA LEU A 205 0.56 -20.03 12.75
C LEU A 205 -0.03 -18.95 13.68
N HIS A 206 -1.01 -19.29 14.51
CA HIS A 206 -1.76 -18.35 15.37
C HIS A 206 -2.46 -17.22 14.60
N ILE A 207 -2.95 -17.52 13.39
CA ILE A 207 -3.68 -16.57 12.53
C ILE A 207 -5.07 -17.11 12.18
N SER A 208 -6.00 -16.21 11.83
CA SER A 208 -7.33 -16.64 11.39
C SER A 208 -7.28 -17.25 9.98
N THR A 209 -8.06 -18.29 9.73
CA THR A 209 -8.19 -18.92 8.40
C THR A 209 -8.56 -17.91 7.31
N ASN A 210 -9.49 -16.98 7.62
CA ASN A 210 -9.90 -15.94 6.65
C ASN A 210 -8.75 -15.01 6.28
N TRP A 211 -7.95 -14.59 7.26
CA TRP A 211 -6.76 -13.77 7.02
C TRP A 211 -5.75 -14.53 6.15
N PHE A 212 -5.49 -15.80 6.48
CA PHE A 212 -4.57 -16.64 5.72
C PHE A 212 -5.01 -16.83 4.28
N ILE A 213 -6.29 -17.21 4.03
CA ILE A 213 -6.84 -17.41 2.68
C ILE A 213 -6.75 -16.12 1.86
N HIS A 214 -7.08 -14.96 2.48
CA HIS A 214 -7.02 -13.66 1.81
C HIS A 214 -5.59 -13.32 1.35
N ASN A 215 -4.61 -13.38 2.26
CA ASN A 215 -3.23 -13.03 1.96
C ASN A 215 -2.57 -14.04 1.01
N PHE A 216 -2.84 -15.34 1.18
CA PHE A 216 -2.35 -16.37 0.26
C PHE A 216 -2.88 -16.13 -1.16
N LYS A 217 -4.17 -15.80 -1.31
CA LYS A 217 -4.76 -15.50 -2.62
C LYS A 217 -4.18 -14.23 -3.24
N GLN A 218 -3.91 -13.21 -2.44
CA GLN A 218 -3.30 -11.96 -2.90
C GLN A 218 -1.88 -12.20 -3.41
N TYR A 219 -1.10 -13.04 -2.74
CA TYR A 219 0.29 -13.36 -3.09
C TYR A 219 0.40 -14.39 -4.23
N ALA A 220 -0.31 -15.52 -4.12
CA ALA A 220 -0.22 -16.65 -5.04
C ALA A 220 -1.22 -16.58 -6.23
N GLY A 221 -2.11 -15.57 -6.27
CA GLY A 221 -3.13 -15.41 -7.30
C GLY A 221 -4.33 -16.35 -7.16
N MET A 222 -4.29 -17.34 -6.25
CA MET A 222 -5.34 -18.32 -6.03
C MET A 222 -5.43 -18.72 -4.55
N SER A 223 -6.58 -19.28 -4.14
CA SER A 223 -6.75 -19.74 -2.76
C SER A 223 -5.86 -20.94 -2.43
N PRO A 224 -5.50 -21.18 -1.14
CA PRO A 224 -4.72 -22.34 -0.73
C PRO A 224 -5.30 -23.68 -1.23
N ALA A 225 -6.62 -23.85 -1.16
CA ALA A 225 -7.29 -25.05 -1.65
C ALA A 225 -7.14 -25.23 -3.18
N GLN A 226 -7.26 -24.15 -3.95
CA GLN A 226 -7.01 -24.16 -5.39
C GLN A 226 -5.54 -24.46 -5.72
N TYR A 227 -4.62 -23.94 -4.91
CA TYR A 227 -3.18 -24.20 -5.06
C TYR A 227 -2.86 -25.68 -4.86
N ILE A 228 -3.34 -26.30 -3.78
CA ILE A 228 -3.17 -27.74 -3.50
C ILE A 228 -3.81 -28.58 -4.61
N LEU A 229 -5.00 -28.19 -5.08
CA LEU A 229 -5.66 -28.87 -6.20
C LEU A 229 -4.82 -28.82 -7.48
N SER A 230 -4.26 -27.66 -7.81
CA SER A 230 -3.39 -27.52 -8.98
C SER A 230 -2.15 -28.42 -8.90
N LEU A 231 -1.51 -28.50 -7.74
CA LEU A 231 -0.37 -29.39 -7.49
C LEU A 231 -0.75 -30.85 -7.74
N ARG A 232 -1.90 -31.32 -7.24
CA ARG A 232 -2.39 -32.67 -7.47
C ARG A 232 -2.63 -32.95 -8.95
N MET A 233 -3.22 -32.00 -9.67
CA MET A 233 -3.53 -32.14 -11.11
C MET A 233 -2.26 -32.17 -11.96
N VAL A 234 -1.31 -31.29 -11.72
CA VAL A 234 -0.02 -31.25 -12.44
C VAL A 234 0.76 -32.55 -12.21
N ASN A 235 0.83 -33.03 -10.98
CA ASN A 235 1.49 -34.30 -10.67
C ASN A 235 0.76 -35.50 -11.27
N ALA A 236 -0.57 -35.52 -11.26
CA ALA A 236 -1.36 -36.55 -11.92
C ALA A 236 -1.10 -36.59 -13.43
N GLN A 237 -1.05 -35.44 -14.10
CA GLN A 237 -0.73 -35.37 -15.53
C GLN A 237 0.67 -35.94 -15.82
N SER A 238 1.68 -35.55 -15.01
CA SER A 238 3.04 -36.06 -15.14
C SER A 238 3.11 -37.59 -14.97
N LEU A 239 2.38 -38.15 -14.00
CA LEU A 239 2.32 -39.61 -13.80
C LEU A 239 1.59 -40.32 -14.93
N LEU A 240 0.52 -39.76 -15.46
CA LEU A 240 -0.20 -40.29 -16.62
C LEU A 240 0.65 -40.35 -17.87
N GLU A 241 1.56 -39.38 -18.07
CA GLU A 241 2.44 -39.27 -19.23
C GLU A 241 3.68 -40.16 -19.13
N ARG A 242 4.23 -40.29 -17.92
CA ARG A 242 5.58 -40.84 -17.72
C ARG A 242 5.61 -42.22 -17.08
N THR A 243 4.48 -42.75 -16.66
CA THR A 243 4.41 -44.03 -15.94
C THR A 243 3.32 -44.94 -16.47
N THR A 244 3.45 -46.25 -16.18
CA THR A 244 2.45 -47.27 -16.47
C THR A 244 1.45 -47.51 -15.33
N TYR A 245 1.53 -46.71 -14.25
CA TYR A 245 0.62 -46.83 -13.12
C TYR A 245 -0.84 -46.75 -13.56
N ASN A 246 -1.70 -47.59 -13.00
CA ASN A 246 -3.13 -47.50 -13.29
C ASN A 246 -3.79 -46.27 -12.61
N ILE A 247 -5.01 -45.96 -13.01
CA ILE A 247 -5.69 -44.74 -12.52
C ILE A 247 -5.91 -44.76 -11.00
N LYS A 248 -6.10 -45.95 -10.40
CA LYS A 248 -6.23 -46.08 -8.96
C LYS A 248 -4.90 -45.75 -8.25
N GLU A 249 -3.81 -46.32 -8.71
CA GLU A 249 -2.49 -46.04 -8.16
C GLU A 249 -2.15 -44.53 -8.25
N ILE A 250 -2.41 -43.91 -9.40
CA ILE A 250 -2.19 -42.47 -9.58
C ILE A 250 -3.05 -41.67 -8.60
N SER A 251 -4.33 -42.04 -8.44
CA SER A 251 -5.21 -41.35 -7.50
C SER A 251 -4.67 -41.38 -6.07
N GLU A 252 -4.16 -42.53 -5.64
CA GLU A 252 -3.57 -42.74 -4.30
C GLU A 252 -2.29 -41.88 -4.14
N ILE A 253 -1.40 -41.92 -5.15
CA ILE A 253 -0.13 -41.15 -5.15
C ILE A 253 -0.37 -39.66 -5.03
N VAL A 254 -1.41 -39.12 -5.69
CA VAL A 254 -1.72 -37.69 -5.63
C VAL A 254 -2.69 -37.29 -4.53
N GLY A 255 -2.97 -38.21 -3.58
CA GLY A 255 -3.71 -37.93 -2.34
C GLY A 255 -5.22 -38.01 -2.45
N TYR A 256 -5.76 -38.89 -3.32
CA TYR A 256 -7.19 -39.22 -3.37
C TYR A 256 -7.42 -40.67 -2.99
N GLU A 257 -8.17 -40.89 -1.91
CA GLU A 257 -8.58 -42.24 -1.47
C GLU A 257 -9.59 -42.91 -2.43
N ASN A 258 -10.40 -42.07 -3.13
CA ASN A 258 -11.44 -42.57 -4.04
C ASN A 258 -11.09 -42.24 -5.52
N PRO A 259 -10.72 -43.26 -6.32
CA PRO A 259 -10.36 -43.10 -7.73
C PRO A 259 -11.47 -42.55 -8.62
N LEU A 260 -12.75 -42.81 -8.30
CA LEU A 260 -13.88 -42.25 -9.05
C LEU A 260 -14.05 -40.76 -8.80
N TYR A 261 -13.85 -40.34 -7.54
CA TYR A 261 -13.86 -38.93 -7.19
C TYR A 261 -12.69 -38.22 -7.84
N PHE A 262 -11.47 -38.76 -7.78
CA PHE A 262 -10.31 -38.26 -8.50
C PHE A 262 -10.61 -38.07 -9.99
N SER A 263 -11.16 -39.07 -10.66
CA SER A 263 -11.48 -39.01 -12.09
C SER A 263 -12.47 -37.90 -12.44
N ARG A 264 -13.44 -37.61 -11.57
CA ARG A 264 -14.39 -36.49 -11.74
C ARG A 264 -13.70 -35.16 -11.58
N VAL A 265 -12.87 -34.98 -10.55
CA VAL A 265 -12.12 -33.75 -10.29
C VAL A 265 -11.16 -33.51 -11.44
N PHE A 266 -10.38 -34.51 -11.84
CA PHE A 266 -9.44 -34.40 -12.96
C PHE A 266 -10.14 -33.98 -14.26
N LYS A 267 -11.30 -34.60 -14.58
CA LYS A 267 -12.08 -34.23 -15.76
C LYS A 267 -12.60 -32.78 -15.67
N LYS A 268 -13.01 -32.35 -14.49
CA LYS A 268 -13.49 -30.97 -14.28
C LYS A 268 -12.38 -29.94 -14.50
N GLU A 269 -11.19 -30.19 -13.97
CA GLU A 269 -10.06 -29.25 -14.03
C GLU A 269 -9.31 -29.28 -15.37
N ILE A 270 -9.14 -30.48 -15.97
CA ILE A 270 -8.33 -30.68 -17.18
C ILE A 270 -9.20 -30.80 -18.45
N GLY A 271 -10.52 -30.96 -18.29
CA GLY A 271 -11.46 -31.09 -19.41
C GLY A 271 -11.63 -32.54 -19.97
N LYS A 272 -10.72 -33.46 -19.61
CA LYS A 272 -10.71 -34.86 -20.09
C LYS A 272 -10.56 -35.81 -18.91
N SER A 273 -11.09 -37.05 -19.05
CA SER A 273 -10.85 -38.08 -18.02
C SER A 273 -9.37 -38.50 -18.03
N PRO A 274 -8.84 -39.00 -16.88
CA PRO A 274 -7.46 -39.49 -16.81
C PRO A 274 -7.14 -40.54 -17.89
N ALA A 275 -8.04 -41.45 -18.16
CA ALA A 275 -7.87 -42.47 -19.21
C ALA A 275 -7.81 -41.88 -20.62
N GLN A 276 -8.67 -40.89 -20.92
CA GLN A 276 -8.64 -40.18 -22.20
C GLN A 276 -7.36 -39.36 -22.35
N TYR A 277 -6.95 -38.64 -21.30
CA TYR A 277 -5.73 -37.86 -21.27
C TYR A 277 -4.49 -38.73 -21.58
N ARG A 278 -4.37 -39.88 -20.93
CA ARG A 278 -3.28 -40.82 -21.19
C ARG A 278 -3.25 -41.32 -22.62
N LYS A 279 -4.43 -41.75 -23.16
CA LYS A 279 -4.53 -42.32 -24.53
C LYS A 279 -4.07 -41.35 -25.61
N GLU A 280 -4.37 -40.08 -25.46
CA GLU A 280 -4.00 -39.05 -26.41
C GLU A 280 -2.49 -38.75 -26.41
N ARG A 281 -1.83 -38.85 -25.25
CA ARG A 281 -0.39 -38.57 -25.10
C ARG A 281 0.51 -39.74 -25.47
N ILE A 282 0.00 -40.98 -25.52
CA ILE A 282 0.77 -42.17 -25.97
C ILE A 282 0.80 -42.26 -27.51
N VAL A 283 -0.04 -41.51 -28.20
CA VAL A 283 -0.17 -41.53 -29.66
C VAL A 283 0.72 -40.47 -30.34
N GLU A 284 1.32 -39.56 -29.59
CA GLU A 284 2.40 -38.68 -30.03
C GLU A 284 3.78 -39.25 -29.68
#